data_01a4018dbc68cad737e7935cff38d623
#
_entry.id   01a4018dbc68cad737e7935cff38d623
#
_cell.length_a   1.000
_cell.length_b   1.000
_cell.length_c   1.000
_cell.angle_alpha   90.00
_cell.angle_beta   90.00
_cell.angle_gamma   90.00
#
_symmetry.space_group_name_H-M   'P 1'
#
loop_
_entity.id
_entity.type
_entity.pdbx_description
1 polymer ?
#
loop_
_entity_poly.entity_id
_entity_poly.type
_entity_poly.pdbx_seq_one_letter_code
_entity_poly.pdbx_strand_id
1 'polypeptide(L)'
;TATLTITVTGVNDDITAVNDTDAVNAGSTISRSTSDTQELDHDDTDPDADDVSGSFTITSVRKGTSEGSGDPVALGQAVTTTYGTITVNADGSYTYAADQTASTNLGNGVTATDSFNYTVRDHNSGDTDIATLVITITGTNNTAPVASNDTGYIVEDGTLTVSDGGSAVTGSDSNNNNQSGDNTGDVLVGDTDTDGDTLTVSGISGGSVGSAADGTYGQLTIQSNGSYVYVANKTAADALDDGDTATDVFTYTVSDGNDGSDTATITITVVGIDDDPVGVNDTGAVNEDATLTVNSGSG
;
A
#
# COMPACT_ATOMS: atom_id res chain seq x y z
N THR A 1 -49.07 70.57 -3.09
CA THR A 1 -48.09 69.50 -3.20
C THR A 1 -48.79 68.28 -3.72
N ALA A 2 -48.37 67.75 -4.88
CA ALA A 2 -48.86 66.51 -5.43
C ALA A 2 -47.81 65.40 -5.00
N THR A 3 -48.33 64.23 -4.60
CA THR A 3 -47.51 63.07 -4.23
C THR A 3 -47.59 62.09 -5.39
N LEU A 4 -46.41 61.67 -5.89
CA LEU A 4 -46.30 60.54 -6.82
C LEU A 4 -46.02 59.29 -5.99
N THR A 5 -46.90 58.30 -6.08
CA THR A 5 -46.65 56.96 -5.50
C THR A 5 -46.26 56.02 -6.66
N ILE A 6 -45.11 55.39 -6.55
CA ILE A 6 -44.73 54.35 -7.48
C ILE A 6 -44.71 53.01 -6.70
N THR A 7 -45.53 52.08 -7.18
CA THR A 7 -45.52 50.69 -6.65
C THR A 7 -44.64 49.87 -7.51
N VAL A 8 -43.65 49.23 -6.88
CA VAL A 8 -42.80 48.19 -7.50
C VAL A 8 -43.34 46.87 -7.04
N THR A 9 -43.69 46.01 -7.99
CA THR A 9 -44.10 44.63 -7.71
C THR A 9 -42.95 43.73 -8.03
N GLY A 10 -42.48 42.92 -7.06
CA GLY A 10 -41.48 41.88 -7.27
C GLY A 10 -42.02 40.76 -8.16
N VAL A 11 -41.17 40.09 -8.83
CA VAL A 11 -41.42 38.86 -9.57
C VAL A 11 -40.54 37.79 -8.87
N ASN A 12 -41.06 36.60 -8.72
CA ASN A 12 -40.32 35.48 -8.14
C ASN A 12 -39.08 35.17 -8.99
N ASP A 13 -37.95 35.01 -8.36
CA ASP A 13 -36.70 34.52 -8.94
C ASP A 13 -36.61 33.00 -8.73
N ASP A 14 -35.84 32.30 -9.55
CA ASP A 14 -35.66 30.83 -9.46
C ASP A 14 -34.65 30.48 -8.37
N ILE A 15 -34.91 29.40 -7.61
CA ILE A 15 -33.96 28.79 -6.68
C ILE A 15 -32.71 28.29 -7.44
N THR A 16 -31.58 28.36 -6.79
CA THR A 16 -30.28 27.78 -7.27
C THR A 16 -29.78 26.79 -6.26
N ALA A 17 -29.81 25.50 -6.63
CA ALA A 17 -29.24 24.41 -5.83
C ALA A 17 -27.77 24.21 -6.13
N VAL A 18 -26.98 23.95 -5.10
CA VAL A 18 -25.51 23.76 -5.16
C VAL A 18 -25.17 22.30 -4.91
N ASN A 19 -24.19 21.79 -5.63
CA ASN A 19 -23.75 20.39 -5.49
C ASN A 19 -22.96 20.18 -4.19
N ASP A 20 -23.28 19.10 -3.47
CA ASP A 20 -22.66 18.71 -2.22
C ASP A 20 -21.62 17.62 -2.35
N THR A 21 -20.69 17.60 -1.42
CA THR A 21 -19.73 16.52 -1.24
C THR A 21 -19.55 16.19 0.24
N ASP A 22 -19.38 14.90 0.54
CA ASP A 22 -19.04 14.44 1.88
C ASP A 22 -18.09 13.25 1.82
N ALA A 23 -17.50 12.88 2.97
CA ALA A 23 -16.56 11.79 3.07
C ALA A 23 -16.77 10.96 4.34
N VAL A 24 -16.54 9.66 4.24
CA VAL A 24 -16.68 8.72 5.34
C VAL A 24 -15.66 7.59 5.21
N ASN A 25 -15.18 7.09 6.33
CA ASN A 25 -14.38 5.85 6.33
C ASN A 25 -15.28 4.62 6.22
N ALA A 26 -14.83 3.59 5.55
CA ALA A 26 -15.49 2.29 5.50
C ALA A 26 -15.82 1.79 6.91
N GLY A 27 -17.00 1.19 7.09
CA GLY A 27 -17.50 0.76 8.39
C GLY A 27 -17.98 1.87 9.33
N SER A 28 -17.89 3.16 8.93
CA SER A 28 -18.32 4.31 9.73
C SER A 28 -19.63 4.92 9.23
N THR A 29 -20.21 5.78 10.04
CA THR A 29 -21.46 6.49 9.72
C THR A 29 -21.24 7.99 9.87
N ILE A 30 -21.71 8.76 8.89
CA ILE A 30 -21.86 10.21 8.99
C ILE A 30 -23.34 10.57 9.17
N SER A 31 -23.59 11.65 9.89
CA SER A 31 -24.93 12.22 10.08
C SER A 31 -24.84 13.72 9.91
N ARG A 32 -25.68 14.28 9.06
CA ARG A 32 -25.80 15.71 8.83
C ARG A 32 -27.17 16.16 9.28
N SER A 33 -27.21 17.17 10.12
CA SER A 33 -28.42 17.79 10.65
C SER A 33 -28.61 19.13 9.99
N THR A 34 -29.81 19.72 10.13
CA THR A 34 -30.18 21.04 9.61
C THR A 34 -29.33 22.21 10.16
N SER A 35 -28.37 21.96 10.99
CA SER A 35 -27.38 22.94 11.48
C SER A 35 -25.96 22.73 10.93
N ASP A 36 -25.76 21.69 10.12
CA ASP A 36 -24.48 21.38 9.52
C ASP A 36 -24.31 22.09 8.17
N THR A 37 -23.08 22.52 7.89
CA THR A 37 -22.74 23.17 6.61
C THR A 37 -22.66 22.19 5.42
N GLN A 38 -22.95 20.93 5.64
CA GLN A 38 -22.95 19.83 4.66
C GLN A 38 -24.33 19.15 4.58
N GLU A 39 -25.38 19.78 5.10
CA GLU A 39 -26.74 19.36 4.75
C GLU A 39 -27.08 19.78 3.31
N LEU A 40 -28.05 19.12 2.70
CA LEU A 40 -28.29 19.22 1.25
C LEU A 40 -28.86 20.59 0.76
N ASP A 41 -29.32 21.45 1.66
CA ASP A 41 -29.88 22.76 1.32
C ASP A 41 -29.18 23.94 2.00
N HIS A 42 -28.02 23.70 2.59
CA HIS A 42 -27.29 24.71 3.39
C HIS A 42 -26.80 25.90 2.57
N ASP A 43 -26.28 25.65 1.39
CA ASP A 43 -25.68 26.65 0.49
C ASP A 43 -26.56 26.93 -0.75
N ASP A 44 -27.75 26.33 -0.79
CA ASP A 44 -28.76 26.66 -1.77
C ASP A 44 -29.26 28.10 -1.55
N THR A 45 -29.58 28.78 -2.61
CA THR A 45 -29.94 30.19 -2.57
C THR A 45 -31.15 30.51 -3.44
N ASP A 46 -31.93 31.45 -2.95
CA ASP A 46 -32.96 32.12 -3.71
C ASP A 46 -32.80 33.64 -3.49
N PRO A 47 -32.84 34.47 -4.55
CA PRO A 47 -32.71 35.92 -4.44
C PRO A 47 -33.89 36.64 -3.75
N ASP A 48 -35.04 35.99 -3.59
CA ASP A 48 -36.21 36.59 -3.01
C ASP A 48 -36.10 36.83 -1.49
N ALA A 49 -36.59 37.94 -1.02
CA ALA A 49 -36.36 38.43 0.34
C ALA A 49 -37.11 37.63 1.44
N ASP A 50 -38.04 36.78 1.08
CA ASP A 50 -38.80 35.88 1.95
C ASP A 50 -38.23 34.47 2.03
N ASP A 51 -37.17 34.19 1.26
CA ASP A 51 -36.45 32.91 1.26
C ASP A 51 -35.21 32.99 2.14
N VAL A 52 -35.34 32.44 3.32
CA VAL A 52 -34.27 32.32 4.31
C VAL A 52 -33.88 30.87 4.44
N SER A 53 -32.67 30.63 4.89
CA SER A 53 -32.20 29.28 5.26
C SER A 53 -33.27 28.52 6.05
N GLY A 54 -33.69 27.34 5.56
CA GLY A 54 -34.79 26.54 6.08
C GLY A 54 -36.12 26.73 5.35
N SER A 55 -36.18 27.53 4.28
CA SER A 55 -37.34 27.67 3.39
C SER A 55 -37.40 26.61 2.31
N PHE A 56 -36.34 25.82 2.18
CA PHE A 56 -36.19 24.78 1.15
C PHE A 56 -36.63 23.40 1.65
N THR A 57 -37.00 22.54 0.73
CA THR A 57 -37.44 21.18 1.04
C THR A 57 -36.93 20.20 -0.01
N ILE A 58 -36.30 19.12 0.40
CA ILE A 58 -35.94 18.03 -0.49
C ILE A 58 -37.20 17.24 -0.85
N THR A 59 -37.54 17.20 -2.12
CA THR A 59 -38.77 16.55 -2.61
C THR A 59 -38.53 15.22 -3.31
N SER A 60 -37.32 14.99 -3.85
CA SER A 60 -36.92 13.70 -4.41
C SER A 60 -35.41 13.48 -4.31
N VAL A 61 -35.01 12.22 -4.19
CA VAL A 61 -33.63 11.78 -4.26
C VAL A 61 -33.53 10.55 -5.16
N ARG A 62 -32.50 10.48 -5.98
CA ARG A 62 -32.24 9.35 -6.87
C ARG A 62 -30.76 8.98 -6.84
N LYS A 63 -30.44 7.73 -7.11
CA LYS A 63 -29.05 7.26 -7.22
C LYS A 63 -28.40 7.77 -8.52
N GLY A 64 -27.13 8.16 -8.44
CA GLY A 64 -26.35 8.65 -9.56
C GLY A 64 -26.35 10.19 -9.71
N THR A 65 -25.50 10.69 -10.60
CA THR A 65 -25.29 12.13 -10.81
C THR A 65 -26.12 12.71 -11.99
N SER A 66 -26.84 11.88 -12.72
CA SER A 66 -27.66 12.36 -13.83
C SER A 66 -28.99 12.91 -13.32
N GLU A 67 -29.18 14.22 -13.42
CA GLU A 67 -30.31 14.94 -12.93
C GLU A 67 -31.67 14.30 -13.32
N GLY A 68 -32.54 14.11 -12.33
CA GLY A 68 -33.85 13.50 -12.49
C GLY A 68 -33.86 12.03 -12.90
N SER A 69 -32.71 11.39 -13.03
CA SER A 69 -32.56 10.01 -13.46
C SER A 69 -32.02 9.10 -12.33
N GLY A 70 -32.14 7.80 -12.51
CA GLY A 70 -31.69 6.80 -11.55
C GLY A 70 -32.80 6.25 -10.66
N ASP A 71 -32.46 5.23 -9.89
CA ASP A 71 -33.39 4.58 -8.98
C ASP A 71 -33.78 5.53 -7.82
N PRO A 72 -35.07 5.62 -7.46
CA PRO A 72 -35.49 6.50 -6.39
C PRO A 72 -34.99 6.06 -5.02
N VAL A 73 -34.64 7.03 -4.19
CA VAL A 73 -34.38 6.91 -2.76
C VAL A 73 -35.56 7.47 -2.00
N ALA A 74 -36.26 6.63 -1.26
CA ALA A 74 -37.45 7.06 -0.52
C ALA A 74 -37.04 7.93 0.68
N LEU A 75 -37.61 9.14 0.77
CA LEU A 75 -37.30 10.07 1.87
C LEU A 75 -37.72 9.49 3.22
N GLY A 76 -36.87 9.69 4.23
CA GLY A 76 -37.05 9.19 5.59
C GLY A 76 -36.89 7.66 5.72
N GLN A 77 -36.46 6.95 4.67
CA GLN A 77 -36.24 5.52 4.70
C GLN A 77 -34.78 5.18 4.39
N ALA A 78 -34.26 4.17 5.06
CA ALA A 78 -32.94 3.64 4.76
C ALA A 78 -32.94 2.90 3.43
N VAL A 79 -32.05 3.28 2.51
CA VAL A 79 -31.91 2.70 1.18
C VAL A 79 -30.47 2.26 0.95
N THR A 80 -30.29 0.97 0.64
CA THR A 80 -28.98 0.40 0.37
C THR A 80 -28.45 0.86 -0.99
N THR A 81 -27.17 1.22 -1.01
CA THR A 81 -26.40 1.63 -2.20
C THR A 81 -25.32 0.58 -2.50
N THR A 82 -24.32 0.93 -3.31
CA THR A 82 -23.20 0.02 -3.59
C THR A 82 -22.28 -0.12 -2.39
N TYR A 83 -21.97 0.98 -1.73
CA TYR A 83 -20.99 1.02 -0.65
C TYR A 83 -21.59 1.27 0.73
N GLY A 84 -22.85 1.67 0.81
CA GLY A 84 -23.45 2.03 2.08
C GLY A 84 -24.97 1.97 2.12
N THR A 85 -25.51 2.55 3.18
CA THR A 85 -26.94 2.74 3.39
C THR A 85 -27.18 4.22 3.68
N ILE A 86 -28.02 4.86 2.86
CA ILE A 86 -28.39 6.27 3.01
C ILE A 86 -29.82 6.43 3.52
N THR A 87 -30.05 7.43 4.36
CA THR A 87 -31.38 7.96 4.70
C THR A 87 -31.35 9.47 4.51
N VAL A 88 -32.21 10.00 3.65
CA VAL A 88 -32.34 11.45 3.41
C VAL A 88 -33.72 11.88 3.87
N ASN A 89 -33.81 12.98 4.61
CA ASN A 89 -35.06 13.57 5.08
C ASN A 89 -35.45 14.75 4.21
N ALA A 90 -36.72 15.14 4.30
CA ALA A 90 -37.27 16.27 3.54
C ALA A 90 -36.69 17.63 3.97
N ASP A 91 -36.10 17.71 5.15
CA ASP A 91 -35.45 18.91 5.69
C ASP A 91 -33.97 19.03 5.32
N GLY A 92 -33.48 18.27 4.35
CA GLY A 92 -32.09 18.28 3.90
C GLY A 92 -31.12 17.45 4.75
N SER A 93 -31.52 17.10 5.96
CA SER A 93 -30.71 16.25 6.84
C SER A 93 -30.54 14.83 6.28
N TYR A 94 -29.39 14.22 6.50
CA TYR A 94 -29.17 12.84 6.07
C TYR A 94 -28.21 12.06 6.97
N THR A 95 -28.30 10.75 6.85
CA THR A 95 -27.29 9.82 7.39
C THR A 95 -26.77 8.92 6.28
N TYR A 96 -25.49 8.63 6.30
CA TYR A 96 -24.90 7.64 5.43
C TYR A 96 -23.99 6.73 6.25
N ALA A 97 -24.26 5.42 6.21
CA ALA A 97 -23.40 4.39 6.81
C ALA A 97 -22.68 3.65 5.69
N ALA A 98 -21.36 3.64 5.72
CA ALA A 98 -20.53 2.86 4.78
C ALA A 98 -20.44 1.40 5.25
N ASP A 99 -21.56 0.68 5.24
CA ASP A 99 -21.80 -0.60 5.92
C ASP A 99 -21.90 -1.81 4.98
N GLN A 100 -21.76 -1.61 3.68
CA GLN A 100 -21.83 -2.70 2.72
C GLN A 100 -20.50 -3.43 2.58
N THR A 101 -20.55 -4.72 2.23
CA THR A 101 -19.34 -5.54 2.00
C THR A 101 -18.38 -4.89 1.00
N ALA A 102 -18.92 -4.20 -0.01
CA ALA A 102 -18.10 -3.50 -0.99
C ALA A 102 -17.27 -2.37 -0.39
N SER A 103 -17.77 -1.67 0.66
CA SER A 103 -17.01 -0.63 1.35
C SER A 103 -16.01 -1.21 2.34
N THR A 104 -16.40 -2.25 3.09
CA THR A 104 -15.53 -2.87 4.09
C THR A 104 -14.39 -3.68 3.48
N ASN A 105 -14.49 -4.04 2.21
CA ASN A 105 -13.41 -4.70 1.45
C ASN A 105 -12.52 -3.71 0.69
N LEU A 106 -12.76 -2.39 0.79
CA LEU A 106 -11.82 -1.42 0.24
C LEU A 106 -10.51 -1.46 1.04
N GLY A 107 -9.41 -1.65 0.35
CA GLY A 107 -8.07 -1.59 0.93
C GLY A 107 -7.81 -0.25 1.61
N ASN A 108 -6.87 -0.20 2.52
CA ASN A 108 -6.55 1.01 3.29
C ASN A 108 -6.17 2.16 2.36
N GLY A 109 -6.86 3.30 2.50
CA GLY A 109 -6.67 4.48 1.65
C GLY A 109 -7.29 4.40 0.25
N VAL A 110 -7.79 3.26 -0.18
CA VAL A 110 -8.52 3.14 -1.46
C VAL A 110 -9.87 3.85 -1.35
N THR A 111 -10.22 4.66 -2.35
CA THR A 111 -11.46 5.43 -2.35
C THR A 111 -12.47 4.93 -3.37
N ALA A 112 -13.74 4.98 -3.00
CA ALA A 112 -14.88 4.74 -3.87
C ALA A 112 -15.93 5.81 -3.63
N THR A 113 -16.97 5.91 -4.48
CA THR A 113 -18.02 6.91 -4.33
C THR A 113 -19.40 6.30 -4.50
N ASP A 114 -20.34 6.73 -3.65
CA ASP A 114 -21.76 6.70 -3.92
C ASP A 114 -22.22 8.10 -4.28
N SER A 115 -23.10 8.22 -5.25
CA SER A 115 -23.61 9.50 -5.72
C SER A 115 -25.14 9.50 -5.84
N PHE A 116 -25.69 10.67 -5.64
CA PHE A 116 -27.13 10.92 -5.66
C PHE A 116 -27.40 12.24 -6.36
N ASN A 117 -28.56 12.36 -7.00
CA ASN A 117 -29.12 13.65 -7.37
C ASN A 117 -30.41 13.87 -6.57
N TYR A 118 -30.64 15.10 -6.16
CA TYR A 118 -31.77 15.45 -5.34
C TYR A 118 -32.42 16.72 -5.87
N THR A 119 -33.75 16.85 -5.66
CA THR A 119 -34.54 18.03 -6.05
C THR A 119 -34.84 18.85 -4.81
N VAL A 120 -34.36 20.07 -4.82
CA VAL A 120 -34.71 21.12 -3.85
C VAL A 120 -35.94 21.87 -4.36
N ARG A 121 -36.84 22.17 -3.46
CA ARG A 121 -38.03 22.96 -3.75
C ARG A 121 -38.09 24.12 -2.78
N ASP A 122 -38.32 25.31 -3.32
CA ASP A 122 -38.71 26.46 -2.55
C ASP A 122 -40.13 26.29 -1.98
N HIS A 123 -40.28 26.62 -0.70
CA HIS A 123 -41.55 26.48 0.00
C HIS A 123 -42.60 27.55 -0.40
N ASN A 124 -42.14 28.74 -0.76
CA ASN A 124 -43.00 29.90 -1.04
C ASN A 124 -43.49 29.95 -2.48
N SER A 125 -42.59 29.78 -3.46
CA SER A 125 -42.93 29.79 -4.88
C SER A 125 -43.35 28.42 -5.40
N GLY A 126 -42.70 27.38 -4.89
CA GLY A 126 -42.83 26.01 -5.37
C GLY A 126 -41.89 25.67 -6.51
N ASP A 127 -40.99 26.58 -6.88
CA ASP A 127 -39.93 26.33 -7.88
C ASP A 127 -38.97 25.27 -7.40
N THR A 128 -38.25 24.65 -8.33
CA THR A 128 -37.37 23.53 -8.04
C THR A 128 -36.10 23.61 -8.84
N ASP A 129 -34.99 23.20 -8.21
CA ASP A 129 -33.74 22.96 -8.89
C ASP A 129 -33.12 21.60 -8.46
N ILE A 130 -32.13 21.10 -9.19
CA ILE A 130 -31.55 19.80 -8.96
C ILE A 130 -30.06 19.94 -8.73
N ALA A 131 -29.61 19.37 -7.62
CA ALA A 131 -28.18 19.26 -7.30
C ALA A 131 -27.77 17.80 -7.08
N THR A 132 -26.49 17.59 -6.85
CA THR A 132 -25.90 16.26 -6.61
C THR A 132 -25.19 16.20 -5.27
N LEU A 133 -25.32 15.06 -4.58
CA LEU A 133 -24.51 14.68 -3.44
C LEU A 133 -23.54 13.57 -3.87
N VAL A 134 -22.25 13.79 -3.64
CA VAL A 134 -21.20 12.77 -3.83
C VAL A 134 -20.55 12.44 -2.50
N ILE A 135 -20.69 11.20 -2.06
CA ILE A 135 -20.06 10.70 -0.84
C ILE A 135 -18.84 9.87 -1.22
N THR A 136 -17.66 10.29 -0.75
CA THR A 136 -16.42 9.57 -0.91
C THR A 136 -16.22 8.63 0.27
N ILE A 137 -16.08 7.33 -0.01
CA ILE A 137 -15.80 6.29 0.97
C ILE A 137 -14.30 5.97 0.90
N THR A 138 -13.61 6.07 2.03
CA THR A 138 -12.20 5.68 2.13
C THR A 138 -12.10 4.35 2.84
N GLY A 139 -11.46 3.38 2.22
CA GLY A 139 -11.19 2.06 2.76
C GLY A 139 -10.32 2.10 4.01
N THR A 140 -10.57 1.17 4.91
CA THR A 140 -9.82 0.99 6.16
C THR A 140 -9.42 -0.47 6.37
N ASN A 141 -9.71 -1.33 5.38
CA ASN A 141 -9.33 -2.72 5.46
C ASN A 141 -7.84 -2.85 5.19
N ASN A 142 -7.14 -3.49 6.11
CA ASN A 142 -5.74 -3.83 5.95
C ASN A 142 -5.57 -5.32 6.28
N THR A 143 -5.16 -6.09 5.28
CA THR A 143 -4.80 -7.49 5.41
C THR A 143 -3.29 -7.57 5.35
N ALA A 144 -2.67 -8.24 6.31
CA ALA A 144 -1.23 -8.43 6.28
C ALA A 144 -0.79 -9.17 4.99
N PRO A 145 0.39 -8.87 4.46
CA PRO A 145 0.92 -9.56 3.29
C PRO A 145 1.14 -11.04 3.58
N VAL A 146 1.25 -11.84 2.54
CA VAL A 146 1.67 -13.24 2.60
C VAL A 146 3.04 -13.34 1.96
N ALA A 147 4.07 -13.57 2.78
CA ALA A 147 5.46 -13.69 2.33
C ALA A 147 5.80 -15.15 1.99
N SER A 148 6.53 -15.34 0.91
CA SER A 148 7.00 -16.63 0.39
C SER A 148 8.48 -16.79 0.65
N ASN A 149 8.93 -18.03 0.90
CA ASN A 149 10.36 -18.30 1.11
C ASN A 149 11.13 -18.27 -0.21
N ASP A 150 12.37 -17.78 -0.13
CA ASP A 150 13.26 -17.62 -1.26
C ASP A 150 14.49 -18.53 -1.18
N THR A 151 15.13 -18.69 -2.32
CA THR A 151 16.38 -19.43 -2.45
C THR A 151 17.38 -18.65 -3.28
N GLY A 152 18.65 -18.79 -2.91
CA GLY A 152 19.79 -18.31 -3.68
C GLY A 152 20.86 -19.40 -3.77
N TYR A 153 21.71 -19.34 -4.80
CA TYR A 153 22.78 -20.30 -5.05
C TYR A 153 24.05 -19.58 -5.50
N ILE A 154 25.18 -19.91 -4.91
CA ILE A 154 26.47 -19.29 -5.23
C ILE A 154 27.60 -20.28 -4.93
N VAL A 155 28.72 -20.16 -5.60
CA VAL A 155 29.95 -20.78 -5.21
C VAL A 155 30.68 -19.94 -4.15
N GLU A 156 31.53 -20.57 -3.34
CA GLU A 156 32.40 -19.84 -2.41
C GLU A 156 33.27 -18.81 -3.16
N ASP A 157 33.76 -17.79 -2.47
CA ASP A 157 34.44 -16.62 -3.01
C ASP A 157 33.62 -15.79 -4.01
N GLY A 158 32.39 -16.22 -4.28
CA GLY A 158 31.48 -15.54 -5.21
C GLY A 158 30.65 -14.42 -4.58
N THR A 159 30.11 -13.60 -5.46
CA THR A 159 29.10 -12.59 -5.10
C THR A 159 27.83 -12.83 -5.90
N LEU A 160 26.74 -13.06 -5.19
CA LEU A 160 25.39 -13.17 -5.74
C LEU A 160 24.73 -11.82 -5.67
N THR A 161 24.30 -11.27 -6.81
CA THR A 161 23.56 -9.99 -6.90
C THR A 161 22.22 -10.19 -7.58
N VAL A 162 21.14 -9.85 -6.91
CA VAL A 162 19.77 -9.90 -7.42
C VAL A 162 19.18 -8.50 -7.40
N SER A 163 18.71 -8.04 -8.58
CA SER A 163 18.11 -6.73 -8.75
C SER A 163 16.61 -6.76 -8.46
N ASP A 164 16.06 -5.60 -8.13
CA ASP A 164 14.62 -5.38 -7.97
C ASP A 164 13.82 -5.85 -9.20
N GLY A 165 12.77 -6.63 -8.99
CA GLY A 165 11.97 -7.28 -10.04
C GLY A 165 12.76 -8.31 -10.86
N GLY A 166 13.98 -8.62 -10.46
CA GLY A 166 14.89 -9.51 -11.18
C GLY A 166 14.60 -10.97 -10.92
N SER A 167 14.37 -11.74 -11.99
CA SER A 167 14.34 -13.20 -11.94
C SER A 167 15.69 -13.82 -12.31
N ALA A 168 16.72 -13.06 -12.50
CA ALA A 168 18.01 -13.54 -13.01
C ALA A 168 19.16 -13.05 -12.16
N VAL A 169 19.93 -13.98 -11.76
CA VAL A 169 21.15 -13.85 -10.99
C VAL A 169 22.33 -13.69 -11.92
N THR A 170 23.14 -12.69 -11.64
CA THR A 170 24.52 -12.68 -12.07
C THR A 170 25.40 -12.97 -10.86
N GLY A 171 25.63 -14.25 -10.57
CA GLY A 171 26.71 -14.68 -9.68
C GLY A 171 27.90 -15.09 -10.53
N SER A 172 29.08 -14.56 -10.27
CA SER A 172 30.32 -15.05 -10.83
C SER A 172 31.29 -15.38 -9.70
N ASP A 173 31.83 -16.60 -9.73
CA ASP A 173 33.02 -16.90 -8.99
C ASP A 173 34.23 -16.18 -9.65
N SER A 174 35.39 -16.20 -8.99
CA SER A 174 36.64 -15.70 -9.54
C SER A 174 37.07 -16.36 -10.87
N ASN A 175 36.45 -17.49 -11.22
CA ASN A 175 36.68 -18.28 -12.44
C ASN A 175 35.59 -18.04 -13.52
N ASN A 176 34.68 -17.10 -13.33
CA ASN A 176 33.61 -16.79 -14.27
C ASN A 176 32.63 -17.96 -14.55
N ASN A 177 32.50 -18.86 -13.56
CA ASN A 177 31.57 -19.98 -13.63
C ASN A 177 30.17 -19.53 -13.23
N ASN A 178 29.29 -19.35 -14.21
CA ASN A 178 27.93 -18.91 -14.01
C ASN A 178 27.10 -20.10 -13.50
N GLN A 179 26.96 -20.23 -12.18
CA GLN A 179 26.14 -21.27 -11.57
C GLN A 179 24.66 -20.84 -11.61
N SER A 180 23.90 -21.43 -12.51
CA SER A 180 22.45 -21.32 -12.54
C SER A 180 21.84 -22.30 -11.55
N GLY A 181 21.76 -21.92 -10.30
CA GLY A 181 20.94 -22.60 -9.30
C GLY A 181 19.52 -22.05 -9.26
N ASP A 182 18.67 -22.66 -8.46
CA ASP A 182 17.28 -22.25 -8.25
C ASP A 182 17.22 -20.95 -7.45
N ASN A 183 17.44 -19.82 -8.13
CA ASN A 183 17.25 -18.50 -7.55
C ASN A 183 15.82 -18.04 -7.80
N THR A 184 15.09 -17.69 -6.77
CA THR A 184 13.68 -17.26 -6.85
C THR A 184 13.50 -15.82 -7.38
N GLY A 185 14.58 -15.06 -7.51
CA GLY A 185 14.55 -13.64 -7.84
C GLY A 185 14.86 -12.77 -6.63
N ASP A 186 14.38 -11.52 -6.61
CA ASP A 186 14.46 -10.74 -5.38
C ASP A 186 13.47 -11.29 -4.34
N VAL A 187 13.66 -10.93 -3.07
CA VAL A 187 12.91 -11.54 -1.97
C VAL A 187 11.44 -11.09 -1.85
N LEU A 188 10.95 -10.22 -2.73
CA LEU A 188 9.53 -9.84 -2.82
C LEU A 188 8.82 -10.52 -4.00
N VAL A 189 9.56 -11.24 -4.84
CA VAL A 189 8.97 -12.00 -5.95
C VAL A 189 8.22 -13.21 -5.40
N GLY A 190 6.92 -13.26 -5.65
CA GLY A 190 6.04 -14.33 -5.15
C GLY A 190 5.28 -13.96 -3.88
N ASP A 191 5.62 -12.84 -3.26
CA ASP A 191 4.83 -12.29 -2.16
C ASP A 191 3.54 -11.66 -2.68
N THR A 192 2.50 -11.71 -1.88
CA THR A 192 1.19 -11.20 -2.26
C THR A 192 0.54 -10.41 -1.15
N ASP A 193 -0.21 -9.40 -1.54
CA ASP A 193 -1.09 -8.64 -0.67
C ASP A 193 -2.50 -8.62 -1.25
N THR A 194 -3.51 -8.90 -0.43
CA THR A 194 -4.91 -8.99 -0.87
C THR A 194 -5.50 -7.61 -1.19
N ASP A 195 -5.00 -6.58 -0.53
CA ASP A 195 -5.46 -5.20 -0.71
C ASP A 195 -4.72 -4.50 -1.86
N GLY A 196 -3.66 -5.13 -2.38
CA GLY A 196 -2.84 -4.63 -3.47
C GLY A 196 -1.84 -3.57 -3.03
N ASP A 197 -1.47 -3.57 -1.76
CA ASP A 197 -0.48 -2.66 -1.20
C ASP A 197 0.93 -2.93 -1.74
N THR A 198 1.75 -1.90 -1.74
CA THR A 198 3.16 -2.03 -2.17
C THR A 198 3.98 -2.66 -1.07
N LEU A 199 4.52 -3.86 -1.34
CA LEU A 199 5.34 -4.58 -0.38
C LEU A 199 6.77 -4.06 -0.31
N THR A 200 7.33 -4.07 0.90
CA THR A 200 8.71 -3.69 1.16
C THR A 200 9.34 -4.59 2.21
N VAL A 201 10.66 -4.79 2.15
CA VAL A 201 11.39 -5.42 3.24
C VAL A 201 11.62 -4.39 4.34
N SER A 202 11.07 -4.66 5.52
CA SER A 202 11.16 -3.79 6.70
C SER A 202 12.16 -4.26 7.76
N GLY A 203 12.63 -5.52 7.69
CA GLY A 203 13.56 -6.07 8.67
C GLY A 203 14.29 -7.30 8.16
N ILE A 204 15.45 -7.60 8.79
CA ILE A 204 16.22 -8.82 8.60
C ILE A 204 16.78 -9.27 9.94
N SER A 205 16.73 -10.56 10.21
CA SER A 205 17.32 -11.17 11.40
C SER A 205 18.86 -11.06 11.39
N GLY A 206 19.42 -10.60 12.49
CA GLY A 206 20.87 -10.45 12.65
C GLY A 206 21.47 -9.21 12.00
N GLY A 207 20.63 -8.29 11.46
CA GLY A 207 21.09 -7.07 10.77
C GLY A 207 20.04 -5.98 10.67
N SER A 208 20.26 -5.09 9.72
CA SER A 208 19.32 -4.04 9.33
C SER A 208 19.21 -4.00 7.81
N VAL A 209 18.03 -3.65 7.29
CA VAL A 209 17.83 -3.44 5.85
C VAL A 209 18.85 -2.45 5.31
N GLY A 210 19.47 -2.77 4.17
CA GLY A 210 20.54 -1.98 3.57
C GLY A 210 21.92 -2.16 4.20
N SER A 211 22.07 -3.01 5.22
CA SER A 211 23.35 -3.32 5.88
C SER A 211 23.62 -4.83 5.85
N ALA A 212 24.90 -5.21 5.83
CA ALA A 212 25.28 -6.61 5.80
C ALA A 212 24.90 -7.32 7.11
N ALA A 213 24.20 -8.43 6.99
CA ALA A 213 23.94 -9.40 8.06
C ALA A 213 24.88 -10.58 7.91
N ASP A 214 25.51 -11.01 9.02
CA ASP A 214 26.47 -12.10 9.02
C ASP A 214 25.77 -13.47 9.02
N GLY A 215 26.13 -14.31 8.03
CA GLY A 215 25.88 -15.75 8.01
C GLY A 215 27.12 -16.53 8.47
N THR A 216 27.05 -17.84 8.35
CA THR A 216 28.16 -18.75 8.64
C THR A 216 29.20 -18.75 7.51
N TYR A 217 28.68 -18.73 6.27
CA TYR A 217 29.47 -18.88 5.04
C TYR A 217 29.67 -17.56 4.30
N GLY A 218 28.83 -16.55 4.58
CA GLY A 218 28.90 -15.25 3.91
C GLY A 218 28.17 -14.14 4.63
N GLN A 219 27.91 -13.08 3.88
CA GLN A 219 27.17 -11.90 4.35
C GLN A 219 26.06 -11.54 3.38
N LEU A 220 24.86 -11.31 3.89
CA LEU A 220 23.68 -10.91 3.11
C LEU A 220 23.35 -9.45 3.36
N THR A 221 23.12 -8.69 2.29
CA THR A 221 22.55 -7.34 2.35
C THR A 221 21.26 -7.32 1.55
N ILE A 222 20.12 -7.11 2.19
CA ILE A 222 18.80 -6.94 1.54
C ILE A 222 18.42 -5.46 1.56
N GLN A 223 17.89 -4.96 0.44
CA GLN A 223 17.35 -3.60 0.33
C GLN A 223 15.83 -3.61 0.56
N SER A 224 15.24 -2.45 0.86
CA SER A 224 13.79 -2.33 1.09
C SER A 224 12.92 -2.71 -0.11
N ASN A 225 13.46 -2.66 -1.32
CA ASN A 225 12.78 -3.06 -2.56
C ASN A 225 12.96 -4.56 -2.91
N GLY A 226 13.48 -5.38 -1.99
CA GLY A 226 13.66 -6.81 -2.18
C GLY A 226 14.98 -7.22 -2.83
N SER A 227 15.67 -6.32 -3.51
CA SER A 227 16.98 -6.63 -4.10
C SER A 227 18.01 -7.00 -3.02
N TYR A 228 18.94 -7.89 -3.35
CA TYR A 228 19.94 -8.30 -2.38
C TYR A 228 21.30 -8.62 -3.00
N VAL A 229 22.29 -8.58 -2.14
CA VAL A 229 23.66 -9.04 -2.43
C VAL A 229 24.09 -10.02 -1.34
N TYR A 230 24.57 -11.17 -1.73
CA TYR A 230 25.24 -12.11 -0.83
C TYR A 230 26.70 -12.33 -1.28
N VAL A 231 27.62 -12.26 -0.32
CA VAL A 231 29.05 -12.46 -0.58
C VAL A 231 29.53 -13.66 0.24
N ALA A 232 29.93 -14.73 -0.41
CA ALA A 232 30.43 -15.95 0.21
C ALA A 232 31.93 -15.79 0.54
N ASN A 233 32.26 -15.06 1.60
CA ASN A 233 33.64 -14.61 1.93
C ASN A 233 34.11 -15.00 3.32
N LYS A 234 33.53 -16.01 3.91
CA LYS A 234 33.92 -16.47 5.25
C LYS A 234 34.80 -17.69 5.16
N THR A 235 35.75 -17.82 6.09
CA THR A 235 36.64 -19.00 6.22
C THR A 235 35.87 -20.33 6.28
N ALA A 236 34.60 -20.31 6.69
CA ALA A 236 33.77 -21.51 6.68
C ALA A 236 33.32 -21.89 5.26
N ALA A 237 33.23 -20.92 4.35
CA ALA A 237 33.00 -21.19 2.93
C ALA A 237 34.27 -21.77 2.29
N ASP A 238 35.41 -21.12 2.51
CA ASP A 238 36.75 -21.57 2.02
C ASP A 238 37.13 -22.99 2.50
N ALA A 239 36.44 -23.52 3.49
CA ALA A 239 36.69 -24.86 4.02
C ALA A 239 35.79 -25.95 3.42
N LEU A 240 34.96 -25.62 2.44
CA LEU A 240 34.14 -26.58 1.70
C LEU A 240 34.98 -27.20 0.58
N ASP A 241 35.02 -28.53 0.53
CA ASP A 241 35.70 -29.25 -0.58
C ASP A 241 34.87 -29.14 -1.88
N ASP A 242 35.53 -29.40 -3.01
CA ASP A 242 34.91 -29.37 -4.35
C ASP A 242 33.61 -30.21 -4.40
N GLY A 243 32.50 -29.53 -4.69
CA GLY A 243 31.16 -30.11 -4.77
C GLY A 243 30.45 -30.27 -3.43
N ASP A 244 31.09 -29.94 -2.30
CA ASP A 244 30.37 -29.81 -1.02
C ASP A 244 29.40 -28.64 -1.05
N THR A 245 28.32 -28.78 -0.30
CA THR A 245 27.29 -27.73 -0.20
C THR A 245 26.97 -27.42 1.24
N ALA A 246 26.78 -26.13 1.53
CA ALA A 246 26.32 -25.64 2.82
C ALA A 246 25.28 -24.54 2.64
N THR A 247 24.57 -24.18 3.70
CA THR A 247 23.51 -23.17 3.59
C THR A 247 23.60 -22.13 4.69
N ASP A 248 23.40 -20.86 4.32
CA ASP A 248 23.01 -19.79 5.22
C ASP A 248 21.51 -19.52 5.08
N VAL A 249 20.82 -19.28 6.21
CA VAL A 249 19.39 -18.99 6.25
C VAL A 249 19.18 -17.69 6.99
N PHE A 250 18.53 -16.74 6.36
CA PHE A 250 18.16 -15.46 6.95
C PHE A 250 16.65 -15.31 6.95
N THR A 251 16.09 -14.86 8.09
CA THR A 251 14.67 -14.47 8.18
C THR A 251 14.55 -12.98 7.91
N TYR A 252 13.66 -12.62 7.04
CA TYR A 252 13.33 -11.21 6.75
C TYR A 252 11.85 -10.93 7.00
N THR A 253 11.49 -9.66 7.12
CA THR A 253 10.12 -9.21 7.35
C THR A 253 9.66 -8.38 6.17
N VAL A 254 8.53 -8.76 5.60
CA VAL A 254 7.80 -8.02 4.57
C VAL A 254 6.73 -7.17 5.24
N SER A 255 6.57 -5.93 4.80
CA SER A 255 5.55 -5.00 5.26
C SER A 255 4.80 -4.40 4.08
N ASP A 256 3.50 -4.21 4.26
CA ASP A 256 2.59 -3.52 3.36
C ASP A 256 2.60 -1.97 3.51
N GLY A 257 3.30 -1.45 4.54
CA GLY A 257 3.32 -0.02 4.84
C GLY A 257 2.09 0.50 5.61
N ASN A 258 1.13 -0.37 5.91
CA ASN A 258 -0.16 -0.07 6.54
C ASN A 258 -0.39 -0.88 7.83
N ASP A 259 0.67 -1.12 8.61
CA ASP A 259 0.69 -1.88 9.87
C ASP A 259 0.59 -3.42 9.71
N GLY A 260 0.46 -3.95 8.50
CA GLY A 260 0.55 -5.38 8.21
C GLY A 260 1.99 -5.82 7.95
N SER A 261 2.32 -7.03 8.37
CA SER A 261 3.61 -7.65 8.07
C SER A 261 3.55 -9.16 8.18
N ASP A 262 4.45 -9.83 7.43
CA ASP A 262 4.70 -11.26 7.49
C ASP A 262 6.20 -11.52 7.42
N THR A 263 6.63 -12.74 7.70
CA THR A 263 8.04 -13.13 7.68
C THR A 263 8.27 -14.31 6.78
N ALA A 264 9.35 -14.24 6.01
CA ALA A 264 9.83 -15.35 5.22
C ALA A 264 11.33 -15.58 5.43
N THR A 265 11.87 -16.60 4.80
CA THR A 265 13.30 -16.92 4.84
C THR A 265 13.89 -16.91 3.45
N ILE A 266 15.12 -16.41 3.35
CA ILE A 266 15.96 -16.67 2.20
C ILE A 266 17.04 -17.69 2.58
N THR A 267 17.14 -18.77 1.81
CA THR A 267 18.15 -19.80 1.97
C THR A 267 19.18 -19.69 0.86
N ILE A 268 20.43 -19.37 1.22
CA ILE A 268 21.53 -19.30 0.27
C ILE A 268 22.34 -20.60 0.35
N THR A 269 22.40 -21.32 -0.75
CA THR A 269 23.29 -22.49 -0.88
C THR A 269 24.64 -22.04 -1.39
N VAL A 270 25.67 -22.30 -0.62
CA VAL A 270 27.07 -22.08 -0.97
C VAL A 270 27.71 -23.43 -1.37
N VAL A 271 28.40 -23.44 -2.49
CA VAL A 271 29.08 -24.63 -3.03
C VAL A 271 30.59 -24.43 -2.96
N GLY A 272 31.28 -25.40 -2.42
CA GLY A 272 32.72 -25.44 -2.40
C GLY A 272 33.33 -25.67 -3.79
N ILE A 273 34.52 -25.13 -4.00
CA ILE A 273 35.41 -25.39 -5.13
C ILE A 273 36.77 -25.78 -4.60
N ASP A 274 37.58 -26.42 -5.42
CA ASP A 274 38.92 -26.80 -5.03
C ASP A 274 39.85 -25.57 -4.92
N ASP A 275 40.46 -25.38 -3.75
CA ASP A 275 41.42 -24.31 -3.50
C ASP A 275 42.84 -24.68 -3.88
N ASP A 276 43.52 -23.75 -4.56
CA ASP A 276 44.93 -23.93 -4.84
C ASP A 276 45.79 -23.85 -3.55
N PRO A 277 46.72 -24.78 -3.35
CA PRO A 277 47.53 -24.74 -2.15
C PRO A 277 48.43 -23.50 -2.11
N VAL A 278 48.44 -22.82 -0.99
CA VAL A 278 49.25 -21.62 -0.76
C VAL A 278 50.58 -22.01 -0.12
N GLY A 279 51.65 -21.84 -0.86
CA GLY A 279 53.00 -22.03 -0.34
C GLY A 279 53.38 -20.91 0.64
N VAL A 280 53.80 -21.28 1.85
CA VAL A 280 54.36 -20.36 2.85
C VAL A 280 55.87 -20.36 2.76
N ASN A 281 56.48 -19.17 2.76
CA ASN A 281 57.91 -19.03 2.74
C ASN A 281 58.52 -19.51 4.07
N ASP A 282 59.41 -20.46 3.98
CA ASP A 282 60.18 -20.93 5.14
C ASP A 282 61.47 -20.15 5.31
N THR A 283 61.92 -20.05 6.55
CA THR A 283 63.18 -19.44 6.89
C THR A 283 64.02 -20.42 7.76
N GLY A 284 65.28 -20.57 7.46
CA GLY A 284 66.16 -21.32 8.24
C GLY A 284 67.42 -20.51 8.57
N ALA A 285 68.06 -20.77 9.72
CA ALA A 285 69.32 -20.20 10.10
C ALA A 285 70.30 -21.32 10.54
N VAL A 286 71.50 -21.20 10.12
CA VAL A 286 72.59 -22.14 10.50
C VAL A 286 73.86 -21.33 10.76
N ASN A 287 74.63 -21.75 11.77
CA ASN A 287 75.93 -21.16 12.04
C ASN A 287 77.00 -21.67 11.06
N GLU A 288 78.06 -20.91 10.89
CA GLU A 288 79.19 -21.30 10.12
C GLU A 288 79.71 -22.69 10.61
N ASP A 289 80.13 -23.56 9.67
CA ASP A 289 80.53 -24.93 9.89
C ASP A 289 79.47 -25.88 10.49
N ALA A 290 78.23 -25.51 10.57
CA ALA A 290 77.11 -26.34 11.00
C ALA A 290 76.26 -26.80 9.83
N THR A 291 75.40 -27.83 10.03
CA THR A 291 74.49 -28.37 9.03
C THR A 291 73.09 -28.10 9.52
N LEU A 292 72.25 -27.40 8.70
CA LEU A 292 70.82 -27.32 8.93
C LEU A 292 70.17 -28.58 8.36
N THR A 293 69.45 -29.31 9.22
CA THR A 293 68.69 -30.48 8.81
C THR A 293 67.19 -30.16 9.06
N VAL A 294 66.39 -30.14 8.00
CA VAL A 294 64.93 -30.02 8.08
C VAL A 294 64.34 -31.39 7.79
N ASN A 295 63.63 -31.96 8.77
CA ASN A 295 62.94 -33.25 8.59
C ASN A 295 61.58 -33.03 7.90
N SER A 296 61.23 -33.96 7.00
CA SER A 296 59.88 -33.98 6.41
C SER A 296 58.85 -34.21 7.50
N GLY A 297 57.79 -33.30 7.58
CA GLY A 297 56.70 -33.40 8.54
C GLY A 297 56.78 -32.41 9.72
N SER A 298 57.68 -31.42 9.67
CA SER A 298 57.76 -30.31 10.65
C SER A 298 57.33 -28.98 10.06
N GLY A 299 56.34 -28.97 9.14
CA GLY A 299 55.74 -27.78 8.59
C GLY A 299 54.44 -27.43 9.28
#